data_f009cf33b6c143bbf9129acd51072830
#
_entry.id   f009cf33b6c143bbf9129acd51072830
#
_cell.length_a   1.000
_cell.length_b   1.000
_cell.length_c   1.000
_cell.angle_alpha   90.00
_cell.angle_beta   90.00
_cell.angle_gamma   90.00
#
_symmetry.space_group_name_H-M   'P 1'
#
loop_
_entity.id
_entity.type
_entity.pdbx_description
1 polymer ?
#
loop_
_entity_poly.entity_id
_entity_poly.type
_entity_poly.pdbx_seq_one_letter_code
_entity_poly.pdbx_strand_id
1 'polypeptide(L)'
;MRRILLSTLLFIATICTAFADEVSFVASAPKSVVVGQRFKIAYEANTRTDSQPTLPEVDGMRVLMGPSSSVMTQSSNINGRRTSSQTITFTYTVVIDKEGDVTIPGASVMVDGKNVVSNPVTIKVLPQGQSSSVQQQGGGSAAKQGSSTNISNDELFIVAAVSKTRVYDQEALLLTYKVYTTVNLVNLDNPTPDLKGFNIQEIELPQQRQFELEHYKGRNYNMMEWRKFVLFPQESGRLEIPSMEYEAVVAVQTRRSMDPFEMMFNGGYSYVEVKKKLRSNKVVIDVEKLPAGRPDGFSGGVGHFSISSTVSATELKSNEEFTLKVIVKGDGNMKLMGDPVVEIPSEFDVYDPIITNKYKLTGKGFAGEKIYEYVITPRTAGSFTLPAAKFVYFDTATGSYKTIEGKEYTIDVAKGASQASPTGNVYVVKEDGKLLANDIRYIKLGTAGNDDDKFFASSLYWLLYIVSLLLFAVAVFVYRKRIKDNENVTLVKTKKANSVAVRRLKNAKKLLSDNRINEFYDETLKAVWGYMSDKLNIPLSRLSKDNISSELARRGCDETLVADLLSLLNECEFARYAPGDPGATMDKVYKMAVSVISKMENSIRK
;
A
#
# COMPACT_ATOMS: atom_id res chain seq x y z
N MET A 1 -8.74 -23.24 42.35
CA MET A 1 -7.96 -23.39 41.10
C MET A 1 -8.63 -24.28 40.05
N ARG A 2 -9.09 -25.51 40.31
CA ARG A 2 -9.71 -26.38 39.27
C ARG A 2 -11.01 -25.82 38.64
N ARG A 3 -11.84 -25.03 39.38
CA ARG A 3 -13.07 -24.40 38.84
C ARG A 3 -12.80 -23.15 38.00
N ILE A 4 -11.71 -22.44 38.24
CA ILE A 4 -11.29 -21.27 37.44
C ILE A 4 -10.66 -21.75 36.14
N LEU A 5 -9.89 -22.84 36.14
CA LEU A 5 -9.35 -23.44 34.93
C LEU A 5 -10.43 -24.02 34.00
N LEU A 6 -11.52 -24.58 34.54
CA LEU A 6 -12.65 -25.06 33.75
C LEU A 6 -13.46 -23.90 33.13
N SER A 7 -13.62 -22.78 33.84
CA SER A 7 -14.33 -21.61 33.29
C SER A 7 -13.53 -20.87 32.24
N THR A 8 -12.19 -20.77 32.37
CA THR A 8 -11.33 -20.20 31.34
C THR A 8 -11.22 -21.11 30.10
N LEU A 9 -11.21 -22.42 30.26
CA LEU A 9 -11.25 -23.36 29.15
C LEU A 9 -12.58 -23.33 28.39
N LEU A 10 -13.71 -23.15 29.10
CA LEU A 10 -15.04 -23.01 28.51
C LEU A 10 -15.17 -21.66 27.77
N PHE A 11 -14.56 -20.58 28.29
CA PHE A 11 -14.56 -19.26 27.67
C PHE A 11 -13.67 -19.19 26.42
N ILE A 12 -12.54 -19.92 26.41
CA ILE A 12 -11.68 -20.06 25.23
C ILE A 12 -12.36 -20.94 24.17
N ALA A 13 -13.12 -21.97 24.55
CA ALA A 13 -13.87 -22.81 23.62
C ALA A 13 -15.03 -22.07 22.94
N THR A 14 -15.66 -21.07 23.60
CA THR A 14 -16.72 -20.25 23.00
C THR A 14 -16.20 -19.15 22.07
N ILE A 15 -14.93 -18.73 22.17
CA ILE A 15 -14.32 -17.76 21.24
C ILE A 15 -13.89 -18.42 19.92
N CYS A 16 -13.66 -19.74 19.90
CA CYS A 16 -13.24 -20.45 18.68
C CYS A 16 -14.38 -20.82 17.70
N THR A 17 -15.65 -20.51 17.98
CA THR A 17 -16.78 -20.89 17.12
C THR A 17 -17.41 -19.74 16.32
N ALA A 18 -16.79 -18.56 16.25
CA ALA A 18 -17.35 -17.37 15.60
C ALA A 18 -16.59 -16.88 14.36
N PHE A 19 -15.79 -17.72 13.70
CA PHE A 19 -15.37 -17.48 12.32
C PHE A 19 -16.13 -18.44 11.40
N ALA A 20 -17.45 -18.27 11.31
CA ALA A 20 -18.17 -18.65 10.12
C ALA A 20 -17.69 -17.69 9.01
N ASP A 21 -17.11 -18.20 7.93
CA ASP A 21 -16.78 -17.40 6.74
C ASP A 21 -18.06 -16.67 6.32
N GLU A 22 -18.11 -15.37 6.57
CA GLU A 22 -19.23 -14.54 6.17
C GLU A 22 -19.30 -14.56 4.65
N VAL A 23 -20.49 -14.89 4.11
CA VAL A 23 -20.69 -14.92 2.66
C VAL A 23 -20.44 -13.52 2.12
N SER A 24 -19.40 -13.39 1.32
CA SER A 24 -19.01 -12.14 0.68
C SER A 24 -19.44 -12.16 -0.79
N PHE A 25 -20.22 -11.15 -1.19
CA PHE A 25 -20.61 -10.92 -2.58
C PHE A 25 -20.29 -9.47 -2.94
N VAL A 26 -19.28 -9.28 -3.81
CA VAL A 26 -18.69 -7.96 -4.08
C VAL A 26 -18.78 -7.64 -5.57
N ALA A 27 -19.26 -6.44 -5.88
CA ALA A 27 -19.26 -5.88 -7.23
C ALA A 27 -18.01 -5.05 -7.47
N SER A 28 -17.42 -5.19 -8.66
CA SER A 28 -16.31 -4.37 -9.15
C SER A 28 -16.54 -3.93 -10.60
N ALA A 29 -16.19 -2.66 -10.88
CA ALA A 29 -16.27 -2.08 -12.22
C ALA A 29 -15.19 -1.00 -12.38
N PRO A 30 -14.90 -0.54 -13.62
CA PRO A 30 -14.06 0.62 -13.86
C PRO A 30 -14.62 1.86 -13.17
N LYS A 31 -13.77 2.69 -12.57
CA LYS A 31 -14.18 3.94 -11.92
C LYS A 31 -14.72 4.97 -12.91
N SER A 32 -14.23 4.95 -14.17
CA SER A 32 -14.67 5.84 -15.24
C SER A 32 -14.69 5.13 -16.58
N VAL A 33 -15.64 5.49 -17.43
CA VAL A 33 -15.83 5.01 -18.82
C VAL A 33 -16.27 6.16 -19.71
N VAL A 34 -16.20 5.99 -21.03
CA VAL A 34 -16.72 6.96 -21.98
C VAL A 34 -18.15 6.57 -22.36
N VAL A 35 -19.03 7.55 -22.63
CA VAL A 35 -20.39 7.33 -23.16
C VAL A 35 -20.33 6.38 -24.36
N GLY A 36 -21.20 5.34 -24.36
CA GLY A 36 -21.26 4.34 -25.42
C GLY A 36 -20.11 3.32 -25.42
N GLN A 37 -19.15 3.43 -24.51
CA GLN A 37 -18.07 2.47 -24.39
C GLN A 37 -18.57 1.17 -23.71
N ARG A 38 -18.17 0.01 -24.28
CA ARG A 38 -18.41 -1.29 -23.66
C ARG A 38 -17.42 -1.52 -22.52
N PHE A 39 -17.92 -1.91 -21.35
CA PHE A 39 -17.07 -2.26 -20.21
C PHE A 39 -17.65 -3.46 -19.46
N LYS A 40 -16.84 -4.01 -18.55
CA LYS A 40 -17.21 -5.20 -17.77
C LYS A 40 -17.52 -4.81 -16.32
N ILE A 41 -18.58 -5.40 -15.78
CA ILE A 41 -18.88 -5.41 -14.36
C ILE A 41 -18.69 -6.85 -13.88
N ALA A 42 -17.88 -7.05 -12.86
CA ALA A 42 -17.65 -8.34 -12.25
C ALA A 42 -18.26 -8.40 -10.85
N TYR A 43 -18.97 -9.49 -10.57
CA TYR A 43 -19.54 -9.82 -9.28
C TYR A 43 -18.86 -11.08 -8.76
N GLU A 44 -18.21 -10.96 -7.61
CA GLU A 44 -17.39 -12.02 -7.03
C GLU A 44 -18.03 -12.54 -5.74
N ALA A 45 -18.29 -13.85 -5.69
CA ALA A 45 -18.77 -14.55 -4.50
C ALA A 45 -17.68 -15.48 -3.96
N ASN A 46 -17.45 -15.47 -2.64
CA ASN A 46 -16.46 -16.34 -1.98
C ASN A 46 -16.98 -17.77 -1.73
N THR A 47 -18.17 -18.09 -2.22
CA THR A 47 -18.82 -19.40 -2.08
C THR A 47 -19.64 -19.74 -3.32
N ARG A 48 -20.16 -20.97 -3.36
CA ARG A 48 -21.05 -21.42 -4.43
C ARG A 48 -22.40 -20.70 -4.31
N THR A 49 -22.91 -20.23 -5.44
CA THR A 49 -24.23 -19.57 -5.55
C THR A 49 -25.28 -20.51 -6.11
N ASP A 50 -26.53 -20.39 -5.64
CA ASP A 50 -27.67 -21.19 -6.09
C ASP A 50 -28.27 -20.64 -7.38
N SER A 51 -28.03 -19.37 -7.69
CA SER A 51 -28.54 -18.67 -8.86
C SER A 51 -27.48 -17.76 -9.50
N GLN A 52 -27.77 -17.28 -10.69
CA GLN A 52 -27.00 -16.18 -11.28
C GLN A 52 -27.41 -14.85 -10.65
N PRO A 53 -26.48 -13.86 -10.54
CA PRO A 53 -26.82 -12.55 -10.04
C PRO A 53 -27.89 -11.85 -10.87
N THR A 54 -28.87 -11.27 -10.21
CA THR A 54 -29.87 -10.40 -10.84
C THR A 54 -29.39 -8.97 -10.77
N LEU A 55 -29.15 -8.35 -11.94
CA LEU A 55 -28.75 -6.94 -12.02
C LEU A 55 -29.99 -6.04 -11.85
N PRO A 56 -29.83 -4.92 -11.10
CA PRO A 56 -30.85 -3.90 -11.05
C PRO A 56 -30.95 -3.15 -12.39
N GLU A 57 -32.14 -2.67 -12.74
CA GLU A 57 -32.33 -1.77 -13.85
C GLU A 57 -31.78 -0.37 -13.50
N VAL A 58 -30.96 0.17 -14.40
CA VAL A 58 -30.34 1.49 -14.25
C VAL A 58 -30.61 2.29 -15.51
N ASP A 59 -31.13 3.51 -15.33
CA ASP A 59 -31.45 4.42 -16.43
C ASP A 59 -30.21 4.71 -17.30
N GLY A 60 -30.33 4.48 -18.60
CA GLY A 60 -29.25 4.66 -19.57
C GLY A 60 -28.23 3.54 -19.62
N MET A 61 -28.35 2.48 -18.82
CA MET A 61 -27.48 1.29 -18.87
C MET A 61 -28.15 0.18 -19.67
N ARG A 62 -27.41 -0.43 -20.58
CA ARG A 62 -27.84 -1.62 -21.33
C ARG A 62 -26.85 -2.76 -21.14
N VAL A 63 -27.38 -3.94 -20.81
CA VAL A 63 -26.58 -5.16 -20.74
C VAL A 63 -26.45 -5.74 -22.15
N LEU A 64 -25.23 -5.85 -22.65
CA LEU A 64 -24.94 -6.38 -23.98
C LEU A 64 -24.68 -7.87 -23.95
N MET A 65 -24.05 -8.39 -22.89
CA MET A 65 -23.68 -9.79 -22.74
C MET A 65 -23.53 -10.16 -21.28
N GLY A 66 -23.90 -11.38 -20.92
CA GLY A 66 -23.64 -11.95 -19.59
C GLY A 66 -24.85 -12.62 -18.96
N PRO A 67 -24.67 -13.22 -17.77
CA PRO A 67 -23.37 -13.36 -17.10
C PRO A 67 -22.50 -14.45 -17.72
N SER A 68 -21.20 -14.17 -17.83
CA SER A 68 -20.18 -15.20 -18.04
C SER A 68 -19.61 -15.57 -16.67
N SER A 69 -19.66 -16.84 -16.29
CA SER A 69 -19.15 -17.29 -14.98
C SER A 69 -17.77 -17.92 -15.10
N SER A 70 -16.90 -17.62 -14.16
CA SER A 70 -15.61 -18.31 -13.96
C SER A 70 -15.48 -18.75 -12.51
N VAL A 71 -14.95 -19.95 -12.30
CA VAL A 71 -14.77 -20.54 -10.97
C VAL A 71 -13.27 -20.70 -10.72
N MET A 72 -12.79 -20.10 -9.66
CA MET A 72 -11.42 -20.23 -9.18
C MET A 72 -11.44 -21.04 -7.88
N THR A 73 -10.73 -22.17 -7.85
CA THR A 73 -10.57 -22.96 -6.63
C THR A 73 -9.11 -22.86 -6.18
N GLN A 74 -8.90 -22.31 -5.00
CA GLN A 74 -7.59 -22.23 -4.37
C GLN A 74 -7.53 -23.23 -3.22
N SER A 75 -6.60 -24.18 -3.28
CA SER A 75 -6.36 -25.10 -2.18
C SER A 75 -4.98 -24.86 -1.58
N SER A 76 -4.92 -24.66 -0.29
CA SER A 76 -3.71 -24.50 0.50
C SER A 76 -3.58 -25.66 1.47
N ASN A 77 -2.37 -26.19 1.61
CA ASN A 77 -2.05 -27.22 2.60
C ASN A 77 -0.99 -26.66 3.55
N ILE A 78 -1.42 -26.28 4.75
CA ILE A 78 -0.55 -25.74 5.80
C ILE A 78 -0.60 -26.73 6.98
N ASN A 79 0.54 -27.30 7.34
CA ASN A 79 0.68 -28.24 8.48
C ASN A 79 -0.28 -29.45 8.43
N GLY A 80 -0.52 -30.01 7.23
CA GLY A 80 -1.41 -31.15 7.07
C GLY A 80 -2.91 -30.84 7.07
N ARG A 81 -3.31 -29.58 7.28
CA ARG A 81 -4.70 -29.12 7.10
C ARG A 81 -4.89 -28.56 5.69
N ARG A 82 -5.74 -29.19 4.93
CA ARG A 82 -6.12 -28.75 3.59
C ARG A 82 -7.30 -27.79 3.71
N THR A 83 -7.07 -26.52 3.38
CA THR A 83 -8.11 -25.49 3.23
C THR A 83 -8.37 -25.30 1.74
N SER A 84 -9.63 -25.35 1.33
CA SER A 84 -10.04 -25.07 -0.06
C SER A 84 -11.03 -23.91 -0.03
N SER A 85 -10.70 -22.82 -0.72
CA SER A 85 -11.62 -21.71 -0.96
C SER A 85 -12.04 -21.73 -2.43
N GLN A 86 -13.30 -21.48 -2.69
CA GLN A 86 -13.87 -21.39 -4.03
C GLN A 86 -14.42 -19.98 -4.23
N THR A 87 -13.97 -19.32 -5.28
CA THR A 87 -14.44 -18.00 -5.69
C THR A 87 -15.13 -18.13 -7.03
N ILE A 88 -16.36 -17.62 -7.14
CA ILE A 88 -17.12 -17.57 -8.39
C ILE A 88 -17.22 -16.12 -8.82
N THR A 89 -16.79 -15.82 -10.04
CA THR A 89 -16.89 -14.48 -10.63
C THR A 89 -17.88 -14.49 -11.80
N PHE A 90 -18.91 -13.66 -11.72
CA PHE A 90 -19.87 -13.40 -12.78
C PHE A 90 -19.54 -12.09 -13.48
N THR A 91 -19.37 -12.13 -14.79
CA THR A 91 -18.99 -10.95 -15.58
C THR A 91 -20.09 -10.60 -16.57
N TYR A 92 -20.56 -9.36 -16.49
CA TYR A 92 -21.47 -8.73 -17.44
C TYR A 92 -20.73 -7.72 -18.31
N THR A 93 -21.05 -7.68 -19.60
CA THR A 93 -20.60 -6.60 -20.48
C THR A 93 -21.75 -5.63 -20.69
N VAL A 94 -21.55 -4.40 -20.32
CA VAL A 94 -22.56 -3.35 -20.34
C VAL A 94 -22.09 -2.12 -21.11
N VAL A 95 -23.05 -1.24 -21.45
CA VAL A 95 -22.81 0.08 -22.00
C VAL A 95 -23.70 1.07 -21.28
N ILE A 96 -23.19 2.29 -21.08
CA ILE A 96 -23.98 3.41 -20.53
C ILE A 96 -23.97 4.53 -21.56
N ASP A 97 -25.17 4.99 -21.92
CA ASP A 97 -25.39 5.99 -22.97
C ASP A 97 -25.64 7.41 -22.38
N LYS A 98 -25.57 7.58 -21.06
CA LYS A 98 -25.80 8.84 -20.33
C LYS A 98 -24.53 9.31 -19.63
N GLU A 99 -24.17 10.58 -19.81
CA GLU A 99 -23.03 11.21 -19.13
C GLU A 99 -23.32 11.53 -17.67
N GLY A 100 -22.26 11.56 -16.84
CA GLY A 100 -22.32 11.91 -15.42
C GLY A 100 -22.01 10.74 -14.51
N ASP A 101 -22.26 10.92 -13.22
CA ASP A 101 -22.04 9.86 -12.23
C ASP A 101 -23.25 8.93 -12.19
N VAL A 102 -23.05 7.69 -12.62
CA VAL A 102 -24.07 6.63 -12.64
C VAL A 102 -23.78 5.65 -11.53
N THR A 103 -24.70 5.51 -10.58
CA THR A 103 -24.60 4.53 -9.51
C THR A 103 -25.42 3.29 -9.86
N ILE A 104 -24.75 2.16 -9.96
CA ILE A 104 -25.36 0.84 -10.15
C ILE A 104 -25.63 0.27 -8.76
N PRO A 105 -26.87 0.05 -8.34
CA PRO A 105 -27.19 -0.56 -7.07
C PRO A 105 -26.62 -1.98 -6.96
N GLY A 106 -26.57 -2.53 -5.76
CA GLY A 106 -26.09 -3.89 -5.56
C GLY A 106 -26.94 -4.93 -6.29
N ALA A 107 -26.27 -5.84 -6.99
CA ALA A 107 -26.94 -7.02 -7.57
C ALA A 107 -27.26 -8.04 -6.47
N SER A 108 -28.31 -8.82 -6.65
CA SER A 108 -28.71 -9.86 -5.72
C SER A 108 -28.41 -11.26 -6.25
N VAL A 109 -27.99 -12.17 -5.36
CA VAL A 109 -27.73 -13.58 -5.67
C VAL A 109 -28.24 -14.46 -4.51
N MET A 110 -28.72 -15.65 -4.83
CA MET A 110 -29.12 -16.64 -3.82
C MET A 110 -27.92 -17.50 -3.43
N VAL A 111 -27.69 -17.62 -2.12
CA VAL A 111 -26.65 -18.47 -1.52
C VAL A 111 -27.28 -19.21 -0.35
N ASP A 112 -27.29 -20.54 -0.39
CA ASP A 112 -27.91 -21.40 0.63
C ASP A 112 -29.34 -20.95 1.01
N GLY A 113 -30.15 -20.60 -0.01
CA GLY A 113 -31.52 -20.14 0.15
C GLY A 113 -31.70 -18.73 0.72
N LYS A 114 -30.61 -17.99 0.94
CA LYS A 114 -30.63 -16.59 1.41
C LYS A 114 -30.29 -15.64 0.28
N ASN A 115 -30.95 -14.49 0.26
CA ASN A 115 -30.63 -13.44 -0.70
C ASN A 115 -29.46 -12.59 -0.19
N VAL A 116 -28.34 -12.56 -0.94
CA VAL A 116 -27.15 -11.76 -0.64
C VAL A 116 -27.04 -10.67 -1.69
N VAL A 117 -26.81 -9.42 -1.24
CA VAL A 117 -26.73 -8.25 -2.10
C VAL A 117 -25.30 -7.71 -2.10
N SER A 118 -24.77 -7.37 -3.28
CA SER A 118 -23.45 -6.79 -3.42
C SER A 118 -23.41 -5.31 -3.00
N ASN A 119 -22.20 -4.77 -2.86
CA ASN A 119 -22.02 -3.32 -2.75
C ASN A 119 -22.50 -2.60 -4.03
N PRO A 120 -22.99 -1.35 -3.93
CA PRO A 120 -23.24 -0.51 -5.08
C PRO A 120 -21.92 -0.05 -5.70
N VAL A 121 -21.92 0.23 -7.03
CA VAL A 121 -20.75 0.73 -7.76
C VAL A 121 -21.11 2.03 -8.47
N THR A 122 -20.36 3.10 -8.20
CA THR A 122 -20.54 4.38 -8.90
C THR A 122 -19.47 4.50 -9.99
N ILE A 123 -19.92 4.80 -11.21
CA ILE A 123 -19.08 4.90 -12.41
C ILE A 123 -19.26 6.32 -12.98
N LYS A 124 -18.14 7.01 -13.19
CA LYS A 124 -18.14 8.31 -13.84
C LYS A 124 -18.15 8.11 -15.36
N VAL A 125 -19.25 8.46 -16.01
CA VAL A 125 -19.40 8.38 -17.47
C VAL A 125 -18.98 9.70 -18.09
N LEU A 126 -17.87 9.66 -18.82
CA LEU A 126 -17.22 10.82 -19.44
C LEU A 126 -17.78 11.07 -20.83
N PRO A 127 -17.82 12.33 -21.31
CA PRO A 127 -18.22 12.66 -22.67
C PRO A 127 -17.31 11.99 -23.71
N GLN A 128 -17.82 11.86 -24.91
CA GLN A 128 -17.06 11.37 -26.05
C GLN A 128 -16.05 12.44 -26.48
N GLY A 129 -14.80 12.31 -26.01
CA GLY A 129 -13.73 13.22 -26.38
C GLY A 129 -13.32 13.05 -27.84
N GLN A 130 -12.71 14.08 -28.44
CA GLN A 130 -12.09 13.98 -29.76
C GLN A 130 -11.11 12.78 -29.77
N SER A 131 -11.28 11.89 -30.74
CA SER A 131 -10.70 10.56 -30.83
C SER A 131 -9.19 10.51 -30.53
N SER A 132 -8.83 10.09 -29.36
CA SER A 132 -7.56 9.40 -29.11
C SER A 132 -7.92 7.93 -28.92
N SER A 133 -7.49 7.09 -29.84
CA SER A 133 -7.69 5.64 -29.75
C SER A 133 -6.94 5.10 -28.53
N VAL A 134 -7.57 5.13 -27.36
CA VAL A 134 -7.13 4.38 -26.21
C VAL A 134 -7.48 2.92 -26.48
N GLN A 135 -6.51 2.18 -26.92
CA GLN A 135 -6.64 0.76 -27.21
C GLN A 135 -6.71 0.01 -25.88
N GLN A 136 -7.93 -0.27 -25.45
CA GLN A 136 -8.20 -1.23 -24.39
C GLN A 136 -7.77 -2.60 -24.86
N GLN A 137 -6.93 -3.28 -24.09
CA GLN A 137 -6.50 -4.65 -24.32
C GLN A 137 -7.71 -5.59 -24.41
N GLY A 138 -8.12 -5.93 -25.62
CA GLY A 138 -9.21 -6.87 -25.87
C GLY A 138 -9.93 -6.63 -27.20
N GLY A 139 -9.39 -7.13 -28.33
CA GLY A 139 -10.09 -7.28 -29.60
C GLY A 139 -9.77 -6.20 -30.65
N GLY A 140 -9.15 -6.64 -31.74
CA GLY A 140 -8.55 -5.90 -32.82
C GLY A 140 -9.34 -4.73 -33.39
N SER A 141 -8.67 -3.63 -33.54
CA SER A 141 -9.01 -2.54 -34.47
C SER A 141 -7.72 -1.87 -34.94
N ALA A 142 -7.69 -1.57 -36.22
CA ALA A 142 -6.54 -1.10 -36.97
C ALA A 142 -5.87 0.14 -36.38
N ALA A 143 -4.61 0.01 -36.03
CA ALA A 143 -3.76 1.11 -35.61
C ALA A 143 -3.52 2.08 -36.77
N LYS A 144 -3.70 3.39 -36.54
CA LYS A 144 -3.22 4.43 -37.45
C LYS A 144 -1.71 4.33 -37.57
N GLN A 145 -1.27 4.08 -38.75
CA GLN A 145 0.11 3.95 -39.20
C GLN A 145 0.78 5.34 -39.15
N GLY A 146 1.60 5.57 -38.15
CA GLY A 146 2.42 6.77 -38.03
C GLY A 146 3.61 6.50 -37.13
N SER A 147 4.73 6.06 -37.72
CA SER A 147 5.99 5.93 -37.02
C SER A 147 6.65 7.30 -36.83
N SER A 148 6.19 8.09 -35.86
CA SER A 148 6.99 9.19 -35.33
C SER A 148 7.51 8.78 -33.95
N THR A 149 8.81 8.67 -33.80
CA THR A 149 9.52 8.51 -32.52
C THR A 149 9.37 9.77 -31.63
N ASN A 150 8.62 10.76 -32.09
CA ASN A 150 8.42 12.03 -31.39
C ASN A 150 7.04 12.04 -30.73
N ILE A 151 7.04 11.87 -29.42
CA ILE A 151 5.82 11.92 -28.58
C ILE A 151 5.42 13.39 -28.41
N SER A 152 4.21 13.74 -28.82
CA SER A 152 3.67 15.09 -28.65
C SER A 152 3.50 15.48 -27.17
N ASN A 153 3.55 16.79 -26.87
CA ASN A 153 3.21 17.28 -25.53
C ASN A 153 1.74 17.11 -25.17
N ASP A 154 0.87 16.87 -26.17
CA ASP A 154 -0.53 16.56 -25.95
C ASP A 154 -0.79 15.07 -25.68
N GLU A 155 0.21 14.21 -25.90
CA GLU A 155 0.09 12.77 -25.66
C GLU A 155 0.60 12.34 -24.29
N LEU A 156 1.55 13.11 -23.74
CA LEU A 156 2.11 12.87 -22.41
C LEU A 156 2.56 14.18 -21.78
N PHE A 157 1.96 14.51 -20.64
CA PHE A 157 2.29 15.72 -19.88
C PHE A 157 2.00 15.52 -18.39
N ILE A 158 2.55 16.41 -17.57
CA ILE A 158 2.35 16.43 -16.13
C ILE A 158 1.78 17.77 -15.69
N VAL A 159 0.83 17.73 -14.76
CA VAL A 159 0.15 18.91 -14.21
C VAL A 159 0.34 18.97 -12.70
N ALA A 160 0.83 20.11 -12.22
CA ALA A 160 0.79 20.46 -10.81
C ALA A 160 -0.58 21.11 -10.51
N ALA A 161 -1.40 20.40 -9.73
CA ALA A 161 -2.71 20.84 -9.29
C ALA A 161 -2.70 21.13 -7.79
N VAL A 162 -3.30 22.23 -7.37
CA VAL A 162 -3.43 22.59 -5.95
C VAL A 162 -4.90 22.62 -5.54
N SER A 163 -5.15 22.32 -4.26
CA SER A 163 -6.51 22.34 -3.72
C SER A 163 -7.08 23.75 -3.57
N LYS A 164 -6.19 24.74 -3.33
CA LYS A 164 -6.53 26.15 -3.12
C LYS A 164 -5.40 27.02 -3.70
N THR A 165 -5.74 28.20 -4.22
CA THR A 165 -4.76 29.20 -4.68
C THR A 165 -4.62 30.38 -3.71
N ARG A 166 -5.53 30.49 -2.74
CA ARG A 166 -5.51 31.48 -1.65
C ARG A 166 -5.65 30.75 -0.33
N VAL A 167 -4.72 30.96 0.59
CA VAL A 167 -4.64 30.29 1.89
C VAL A 167 -4.09 31.27 2.92
N TYR A 168 -4.33 31.00 4.19
CA TYR A 168 -3.68 31.71 5.28
C TYR A 168 -2.28 31.14 5.56
N ASP A 169 -1.47 31.96 6.25
CA ASP A 169 -0.20 31.49 6.79
C ASP A 169 -0.41 30.23 7.64
N GLN A 170 0.45 29.19 7.48
CA GLN A 170 0.33 27.88 8.13
C GLN A 170 -0.92 27.05 7.75
N GLU A 171 -1.80 27.51 6.89
CA GLU A 171 -2.95 26.71 6.42
C GLU A 171 -2.49 25.59 5.48
N ALA A 172 -3.00 24.37 5.69
CA ALA A 172 -2.69 23.23 4.85
C ALA A 172 -3.25 23.36 3.43
N LEU A 173 -2.40 23.13 2.45
CA LEU A 173 -2.78 23.11 1.04
C LEU A 173 -2.23 21.86 0.37
N LEU A 174 -3.07 21.16 -0.40
CA LEU A 174 -2.68 19.94 -1.11
C LEU A 174 -2.13 20.28 -2.49
N LEU A 175 -0.91 19.84 -2.79
CA LEU A 175 -0.30 19.84 -4.13
C LEU A 175 -0.29 18.41 -4.66
N THR A 176 -0.86 18.20 -5.84
CA THR A 176 -0.87 16.89 -6.52
C THR A 176 -0.25 17.04 -7.90
N TYR A 177 0.78 16.25 -8.18
CA TYR A 177 1.29 16.08 -9.53
C TYR A 177 0.53 14.96 -10.22
N LYS A 178 -0.19 15.30 -11.29
CA LYS A 178 -0.98 14.38 -12.10
C LYS A 178 -0.32 14.17 -13.45
N VAL A 179 -0.14 12.92 -13.83
CA VAL A 179 0.38 12.52 -15.15
C VAL A 179 -0.79 12.17 -16.04
N TYR A 180 -0.83 12.75 -17.21
CA TYR A 180 -1.83 12.48 -18.25
C TYR A 180 -1.14 11.84 -19.44
N THR A 181 -1.63 10.70 -19.91
CA THR A 181 -1.03 9.98 -21.01
C THR A 181 -2.06 9.32 -21.93
N THR A 182 -1.78 9.33 -23.23
CA THR A 182 -2.45 8.50 -24.24
C THR A 182 -1.51 7.42 -24.80
N VAL A 183 -0.26 7.42 -24.34
CA VAL A 183 0.80 6.49 -24.76
C VAL A 183 1.21 5.57 -23.60
N ASN A 184 1.91 4.50 -23.90
CA ASN A 184 2.32 3.53 -22.89
C ASN A 184 3.52 4.04 -22.07
N LEU A 185 3.26 4.61 -20.90
CA LEU A 185 4.26 5.08 -19.96
C LEU A 185 4.88 3.89 -19.22
N VAL A 186 6.18 3.69 -19.37
CA VAL A 186 6.94 2.60 -18.72
C VAL A 186 7.50 3.06 -17.37
N ASN A 187 8.07 4.26 -17.35
CA ASN A 187 8.69 4.84 -16.15
C ASN A 187 8.60 6.36 -16.16
N LEU A 188 8.60 6.93 -14.97
CA LEU A 188 8.70 8.36 -14.74
C LEU A 188 9.54 8.57 -13.49
N ASP A 189 10.52 9.47 -13.55
CA ASP A 189 11.38 9.79 -12.41
C ASP A 189 10.63 10.53 -11.29
N ASN A 190 11.25 10.63 -10.12
CA ASN A 190 10.69 11.23 -8.92
C ASN A 190 11.60 12.35 -8.37
N PRO A 191 11.73 13.48 -9.06
CA PRO A 191 12.52 14.59 -8.54
C PRO A 191 11.89 15.12 -7.24
N THR A 192 12.72 15.50 -6.28
CA THR A 192 12.24 16.11 -5.03
C THR A 192 12.00 17.59 -5.27
N PRO A 193 10.80 18.12 -4.96
CA PRO A 193 10.51 19.53 -5.12
C PRO A 193 11.26 20.37 -4.07
N ASP A 194 11.90 21.44 -4.51
CA ASP A 194 12.42 22.51 -3.66
C ASP A 194 11.42 23.68 -3.69
N LEU A 195 10.55 23.75 -2.68
CA LEU A 195 9.50 24.75 -2.57
C LEU A 195 9.83 25.74 -1.46
N LYS A 196 10.47 26.85 -1.84
CA LYS A 196 10.82 27.91 -0.90
C LYS A 196 9.58 28.53 -0.27
N GLY A 197 9.66 28.82 1.04
CA GLY A 197 8.54 29.39 1.79
C GLY A 197 7.47 28.39 2.24
N PHE A 198 7.65 27.08 1.99
CA PHE A 198 6.71 26.04 2.41
C PHE A 198 7.41 24.98 3.29
N ASN A 199 6.72 24.54 4.34
CA ASN A 199 7.01 23.26 4.97
C ASN A 199 6.29 22.16 4.18
N ILE A 200 7.03 21.15 3.72
CA ILE A 200 6.55 20.13 2.78
C ILE A 200 6.40 18.80 3.51
N GLN A 201 5.23 18.18 3.39
CA GLN A 201 4.98 16.82 3.89
C GLN A 201 4.44 15.97 2.74
N GLU A 202 5.10 14.86 2.42
CA GLU A 202 4.67 13.95 1.35
C GLU A 202 3.64 12.96 1.85
N ILE A 203 2.54 12.79 1.10
CA ILE A 203 1.56 11.72 1.34
C ILE A 203 2.01 10.49 0.58
N GLU A 204 2.25 9.41 1.31
CA GLU A 204 2.57 8.11 0.71
C GLU A 204 1.39 7.60 -0.12
N LEU A 205 1.65 7.31 -1.39
CA LEU A 205 0.69 6.73 -2.31
C LEU A 205 0.85 5.20 -2.34
N PRO A 206 -0.24 4.43 -2.61
CA PRO A 206 -0.15 2.99 -2.76
C PRO A 206 0.87 2.57 -3.82
N GLN A 207 1.62 1.49 -3.57
CA GLN A 207 2.62 0.98 -4.51
C GLN A 207 1.99 0.49 -5.83
N GLN A 208 0.82 -0.12 -5.76
CA GLN A 208 0.05 -0.54 -6.93
C GLN A 208 -0.95 0.56 -7.28
N ARG A 209 -0.59 1.38 -8.24
CA ARG A 209 -1.44 2.45 -8.77
C ARG A 209 -1.91 2.06 -10.16
N GLN A 210 -3.15 2.40 -10.47
CA GLN A 210 -3.75 2.19 -11.77
C GLN A 210 -4.06 3.53 -12.42
N PHE A 211 -3.98 3.56 -13.74
CA PHE A 211 -4.44 4.71 -14.49
C PHE A 211 -5.98 4.79 -14.42
N GLU A 212 -6.48 5.99 -14.17
CA GLU A 212 -7.90 6.31 -14.22
C GLU A 212 -8.17 7.15 -15.48
N LEU A 213 -9.30 6.91 -16.15
CA LEU A 213 -9.66 7.72 -17.30
C LEU A 213 -10.23 9.06 -16.81
N GLU A 214 -9.63 10.16 -17.25
CA GLU A 214 -10.07 11.51 -16.91
C GLU A 214 -10.24 12.36 -18.18
N HIS A 215 -11.35 13.12 -18.24
CA HIS A 215 -11.58 14.10 -19.30
C HIS A 215 -10.86 15.41 -18.96
N TYR A 216 -9.88 15.80 -19.76
CA TYR A 216 -9.09 17.00 -19.54
C TYR A 216 -8.96 17.80 -20.84
N LYS A 217 -9.37 19.08 -20.82
CA LYS A 217 -9.30 19.99 -21.97
C LYS A 217 -9.90 19.42 -23.27
N GLY A 218 -11.07 18.77 -23.18
CA GLY A 218 -11.80 18.24 -24.34
C GLY A 218 -11.31 16.88 -24.86
N ARG A 219 -10.34 16.23 -24.20
CA ARG A 219 -9.83 14.90 -24.56
C ARG A 219 -9.82 13.96 -23.34
N ASN A 220 -9.94 12.68 -23.60
CA ASN A 220 -9.84 11.66 -22.56
C ASN A 220 -8.41 11.14 -22.47
N TYR A 221 -7.87 11.10 -21.25
CA TYR A 221 -6.51 10.64 -20.91
C TYR A 221 -6.54 9.57 -19.86
N ASN A 222 -5.58 8.69 -19.90
CA ASN A 222 -5.21 7.90 -18.75
C ASN A 222 -4.46 8.81 -17.78
N MET A 223 -5.04 9.06 -16.61
CA MET A 223 -4.47 9.91 -15.57
C MET A 223 -4.01 9.07 -14.38
N MET A 224 -2.89 9.45 -13.79
CA MET A 224 -2.40 8.88 -12.53
C MET A 224 -1.90 10.00 -11.63
N GLU A 225 -2.30 9.96 -10.36
CA GLU A 225 -1.67 10.78 -9.33
C GLU A 225 -0.26 10.26 -9.08
N TRP A 226 0.74 11.06 -9.45
CA TRP A 226 2.13 10.66 -9.38
C TRP A 226 2.74 10.90 -8.01
N ARG A 227 2.58 12.11 -7.47
CA ARG A 227 3.01 12.50 -6.12
C ARG A 227 2.00 13.45 -5.49
N LYS A 228 1.89 13.39 -4.17
CA LYS A 228 1.04 14.27 -3.36
C LYS A 228 1.83 14.85 -2.21
N PHE A 229 1.71 16.15 -2.03
CA PHE A 229 2.33 16.88 -0.95
C PHE A 229 1.30 17.75 -0.24
N VAL A 230 1.42 17.80 1.08
CA VAL A 230 0.74 18.82 1.86
C VAL A 230 1.76 19.91 2.16
N LEU A 231 1.43 21.12 1.78
CA LEU A 231 2.26 22.30 1.95
C LEU A 231 1.66 23.18 3.06
N PHE A 232 2.53 23.67 3.94
CA PHE A 232 2.19 24.66 4.95
C PHE A 232 3.03 25.91 4.67
N PRO A 233 2.44 27.02 4.21
CA PRO A 233 3.15 28.26 3.98
C PRO A 233 3.81 28.73 5.28
N GLN A 234 5.05 29.19 5.21
CA GLN A 234 5.80 29.75 6.33
C GLN A 234 5.97 31.27 6.22
N GLU A 235 5.64 31.80 5.07
CA GLU A 235 5.73 33.21 4.74
C GLU A 235 4.46 33.67 4.07
N SER A 236 4.03 34.89 4.38
CA SER A 236 2.87 35.50 3.73
C SER A 236 3.28 36.29 2.48
N GLY A 237 2.36 36.42 1.56
CA GLY A 237 2.57 37.08 0.27
C GLY A 237 2.38 36.09 -0.88
N ARG A 238 2.99 36.41 -2.00
CA ARG A 238 2.85 35.61 -3.23
C ARG A 238 3.95 34.58 -3.32
N LEU A 239 3.64 33.33 -2.99
CA LEU A 239 4.57 32.21 -3.09
C LEU A 239 4.40 31.47 -4.41
N GLU A 240 5.49 30.96 -4.93
CA GLU A 240 5.55 30.27 -6.21
C GLU A 240 5.95 28.82 -6.07
N ILE A 241 5.15 27.92 -6.64
CA ILE A 241 5.51 26.54 -6.89
C ILE A 241 6.12 26.48 -8.30
N PRO A 242 7.44 26.31 -8.45
CA PRO A 242 8.11 26.36 -9.74
C PRO A 242 7.72 25.18 -10.63
N SER A 243 7.92 25.34 -11.94
CA SER A 243 7.82 24.23 -12.88
C SER A 243 8.90 23.20 -12.59
N MET A 244 8.53 21.93 -12.44
CA MET A 244 9.44 20.82 -12.23
C MET A 244 9.67 20.05 -13.52
N GLU A 245 10.92 19.61 -13.73
CA GLU A 245 11.29 18.75 -14.84
C GLU A 245 11.23 17.27 -14.41
N TYR A 246 10.71 16.43 -15.30
CA TYR A 246 10.60 14.99 -15.13
C TYR A 246 11.16 14.30 -16.38
N GLU A 247 11.82 13.14 -16.23
CA GLU A 247 12.20 12.27 -17.32
C GLU A 247 11.27 11.06 -17.39
N ALA A 248 10.50 10.96 -18.47
CA ALA A 248 9.60 9.86 -18.74
C ALA A 248 10.22 8.88 -19.75
N VAL A 249 9.99 7.59 -19.55
CA VAL A 249 10.29 6.51 -20.48
C VAL A 249 8.99 5.96 -21.01
N VAL A 250 8.82 5.99 -22.32
CA VAL A 250 7.59 5.58 -23.02
C VAL A 250 7.91 4.46 -24.00
N ALA A 251 7.11 3.39 -23.97
CA ALA A 251 7.19 2.34 -24.97
C ALA A 251 6.39 2.74 -26.21
N VAL A 252 7.08 3.02 -27.30
CA VAL A 252 6.49 3.35 -28.59
C VAL A 252 6.48 2.09 -29.47
N GLN A 253 5.32 1.77 -30.00
CA GLN A 253 5.15 0.66 -30.92
C GLN A 253 5.77 1.01 -32.27
N THR A 254 6.72 0.20 -32.71
CA THR A 254 7.32 0.32 -34.03
C THR A 254 6.57 -0.51 -35.07
N ARG A 255 7.06 -0.55 -36.31
CA ARG A 255 6.42 -1.29 -37.41
C ARG A 255 6.22 -2.76 -37.02
N ARG A 256 5.14 -3.34 -37.56
CA ARG A 256 4.86 -4.77 -37.44
C ARG A 256 6.07 -5.56 -37.93
N SER A 257 6.71 -6.27 -37.04
CA SER A 257 7.81 -7.15 -37.40
C SER A 257 7.24 -8.37 -38.13
N MET A 258 7.86 -8.76 -39.24
CA MET A 258 7.57 -10.04 -39.91
C MET A 258 8.36 -11.20 -39.29
N ASP A 259 9.09 -10.95 -38.20
CA ASP A 259 9.79 -12.00 -37.48
C ASP A 259 8.76 -12.93 -36.82
N PRO A 260 8.77 -14.24 -37.14
CA PRO A 260 7.85 -15.21 -36.56
C PRO A 260 7.88 -15.24 -35.03
N PHE A 261 9.03 -14.90 -34.45
CA PHE A 261 9.23 -14.83 -33.00
C PHE A 261 8.49 -13.65 -32.36
N GLU A 262 8.59 -12.45 -32.92
CA GLU A 262 7.84 -11.28 -32.46
C GLU A 262 6.33 -11.42 -32.68
N MET A 263 5.93 -12.07 -33.77
CA MET A 263 4.51 -12.40 -34.00
C MET A 263 3.97 -13.35 -32.93
N MET A 264 4.79 -14.29 -32.45
CA MET A 264 4.35 -15.30 -31.48
C MET A 264 4.31 -14.77 -30.03
N PHE A 265 5.26 -13.90 -29.64
CA PHE A 265 5.40 -13.43 -28.24
C PHE A 265 4.81 -12.04 -27.99
N ASN A 266 4.86 -11.14 -28.97
CA ASN A 266 4.43 -9.75 -28.86
C ASN A 266 3.27 -9.40 -29.83
N GLY A 267 2.61 -10.39 -30.42
CA GLY A 267 1.57 -10.14 -31.43
C GLY A 267 2.09 -9.49 -32.70
N GLY A 268 3.39 -9.61 -32.98
CA GLY A 268 4.05 -9.05 -34.17
C GLY A 268 4.44 -7.57 -34.04
N TYR A 269 4.46 -7.03 -32.82
CA TYR A 269 4.84 -5.65 -32.57
C TYR A 269 6.17 -5.58 -31.81
N SER A 270 7.07 -4.74 -32.28
CA SER A 270 8.29 -4.36 -31.58
C SER A 270 8.06 -3.06 -30.85
N TYR A 271 8.59 -2.93 -29.62
CA TYR A 271 8.49 -1.73 -28.81
C TYR A 271 9.89 -1.15 -28.61
N VAL A 272 10.00 0.16 -28.79
CA VAL A 272 11.23 0.92 -28.52
C VAL A 272 10.94 1.87 -27.37
N GLU A 273 11.82 1.88 -26.39
CA GLU A 273 11.77 2.84 -25.30
C GLU A 273 12.32 4.19 -25.73
N VAL A 274 11.52 5.23 -25.60
CA VAL A 274 11.88 6.61 -25.91
C VAL A 274 11.83 7.43 -24.63
N LYS A 275 12.90 8.18 -24.38
CA LYS A 275 12.96 9.13 -23.27
C LYS A 275 12.34 10.46 -23.67
N LYS A 276 11.52 11.02 -22.81
CA LYS A 276 10.88 12.32 -22.97
C LYS A 276 11.01 13.16 -21.71
N LYS A 277 11.47 14.41 -21.87
CA LYS A 277 11.45 15.39 -20.79
C LYS A 277 10.07 16.05 -20.72
N LEU A 278 9.51 16.09 -19.53
CA LEU A 278 8.23 16.73 -19.21
C LEU A 278 8.49 17.89 -18.26
N ARG A 279 7.67 18.92 -18.37
CA ARG A 279 7.66 20.04 -17.42
C ARG A 279 6.26 20.24 -16.87
N SER A 280 6.14 20.35 -15.55
CA SER A 280 4.88 20.74 -14.93
C SER A 280 4.61 22.23 -15.16
N ASN A 281 3.37 22.63 -15.00
CA ASN A 281 3.02 24.05 -14.91
C ASN A 281 3.57 24.65 -13.61
N LYS A 282 3.80 25.95 -13.65
CA LYS A 282 4.03 26.81 -12.50
C LYS A 282 2.69 27.11 -11.83
N VAL A 283 2.65 27.16 -10.48
CA VAL A 283 1.48 27.54 -9.71
C VAL A 283 1.85 28.67 -8.76
N VAL A 284 0.97 29.64 -8.61
CA VAL A 284 1.15 30.76 -7.68
C VAL A 284 0.09 30.66 -6.59
N ILE A 285 0.53 30.81 -5.34
CA ILE A 285 -0.31 30.78 -4.15
C ILE A 285 -0.24 32.15 -3.48
N ASP A 286 -1.41 32.75 -3.26
CA ASP A 286 -1.53 33.98 -2.50
C ASP A 286 -1.74 33.61 -1.02
N VAL A 287 -0.75 33.89 -0.18
CA VAL A 287 -0.78 33.57 1.25
C VAL A 287 -1.13 34.82 2.05
N GLU A 288 -2.28 34.80 2.70
CA GLU A 288 -2.77 35.88 3.54
C GLU A 288 -2.16 35.78 4.95
N LYS A 289 -1.79 36.93 5.50
CA LYS A 289 -1.39 37.00 6.91
C LYS A 289 -2.58 36.68 7.81
N LEU A 290 -2.31 36.01 8.91
CA LEU A 290 -3.33 35.90 9.95
C LEU A 290 -3.76 37.29 10.42
N PRO A 291 -5.06 37.53 10.67
CA PRO A 291 -5.58 38.83 11.07
C PRO A 291 -4.86 39.41 12.29
N ALA A 292 -4.78 40.72 12.38
CA ALA A 292 -4.29 41.41 13.57
C ALA A 292 -5.21 41.15 14.77
N GLY A 293 -4.69 41.35 16.00
CA GLY A 293 -5.45 41.06 17.23
C GLY A 293 -5.36 39.60 17.67
N ARG A 294 -4.21 38.98 17.46
CA ARG A 294 -3.89 37.64 17.95
C ARG A 294 -4.15 37.56 19.47
N PRO A 295 -5.06 36.67 19.93
CA PRO A 295 -5.34 36.51 21.36
C PRO A 295 -4.16 35.94 22.13
N ASP A 296 -4.11 36.23 23.42
CA ASP A 296 -3.15 35.61 24.34
C ASP A 296 -3.41 34.10 24.37
N GLY A 297 -2.32 33.33 24.50
CA GLY A 297 -2.40 31.85 24.49
C GLY A 297 -2.66 31.22 23.13
N PHE A 298 -2.54 31.97 22.02
CA PHE A 298 -2.64 31.39 20.68
C PHE A 298 -1.60 30.31 20.46
N SER A 299 -2.06 29.11 20.20
CA SER A 299 -1.24 27.90 20.02
C SER A 299 -0.46 27.85 18.69
N GLY A 300 -0.72 28.76 17.74
CA GLY A 300 -0.22 28.62 16.37
C GLY A 300 -1.01 27.59 15.55
N GLY A 301 -2.09 27.01 16.09
CA GLY A 301 -2.97 26.09 15.37
C GLY A 301 -3.76 26.83 14.28
N VAL A 302 -3.70 26.33 13.04
CA VAL A 302 -4.45 26.82 11.89
C VAL A 302 -5.18 25.64 11.26
N GLY A 303 -6.51 25.70 11.26
CA GLY A 303 -7.36 24.59 10.81
C GLY A 303 -8.69 24.54 11.56
N HIS A 304 -9.18 23.32 11.78
CA HIS A 304 -10.43 23.07 12.52
C HIS A 304 -10.13 22.17 13.70
N PHE A 305 -10.37 22.66 14.93
CA PHE A 305 -10.03 21.94 16.13
C PHE A 305 -11.19 21.89 17.12
N SER A 306 -11.17 20.87 17.95
CA SER A 306 -12.03 20.71 19.13
C SER A 306 -11.17 20.25 20.30
N ILE A 307 -11.57 20.57 21.52
CA ILE A 307 -10.89 20.15 22.74
C ILE A 307 -11.86 19.37 23.62
N SER A 308 -11.35 18.38 24.29
CA SER A 308 -12.06 17.65 25.35
C SER A 308 -11.10 17.32 26.48
N SER A 309 -11.58 17.28 27.70
CA SER A 309 -10.80 16.90 28.87
C SER A 309 -11.51 15.86 29.71
N THR A 310 -10.74 15.02 30.41
CA THR A 310 -11.24 14.02 31.34
C THR A 310 -10.26 13.91 32.51
N VAL A 311 -10.77 13.65 33.71
CA VAL A 311 -9.98 13.34 34.89
C VAL A 311 -10.18 11.89 35.30
N SER A 312 -9.16 11.24 35.86
CA SER A 312 -9.23 9.84 36.29
C SER A 312 -10.05 9.66 37.56
N ALA A 313 -10.06 10.68 38.43
CA ALA A 313 -10.84 10.70 39.67
C ALA A 313 -11.14 12.14 40.07
N THR A 314 -12.27 12.36 40.77
CA THR A 314 -12.70 13.63 41.34
C THR A 314 -12.68 13.62 42.88
N GLU A 315 -12.63 12.44 43.50
CA GLU A 315 -12.52 12.24 44.94
C GLU A 315 -11.22 11.53 45.25
N LEU A 316 -10.36 12.14 46.06
CA LEU A 316 -8.97 11.71 46.28
C LEU A 316 -8.60 11.93 47.74
N LYS A 317 -7.45 11.38 48.16
CA LYS A 317 -6.79 11.71 49.40
C LYS A 317 -5.57 12.59 49.11
N SER A 318 -5.15 13.41 50.12
CA SER A 318 -3.91 14.16 50.00
C SER A 318 -2.74 13.23 49.65
N ASN A 319 -1.90 13.65 48.68
CA ASN A 319 -0.78 12.91 48.10
C ASN A 319 -1.19 11.68 47.26
N GLU A 320 -2.46 11.58 46.81
CA GLU A 320 -2.90 10.59 45.86
C GLU A 320 -2.91 11.20 44.45
N GLU A 321 -2.22 10.56 43.52
CA GLU A 321 -2.07 11.04 42.15
C GLU A 321 -3.35 10.82 41.33
N PHE A 322 -3.68 11.77 40.47
CA PHE A 322 -4.70 11.60 39.41
C PHE A 322 -4.20 12.16 38.08
N THR A 323 -4.82 11.76 37.00
CA THR A 323 -4.46 12.19 35.65
C THR A 323 -5.52 13.10 35.06
N LEU A 324 -5.12 14.30 34.63
CA LEU A 324 -5.90 15.13 33.72
C LEU A 324 -5.46 14.82 32.28
N LYS A 325 -6.40 14.31 31.49
CA LYS A 325 -6.20 14.03 30.08
C LYS A 325 -6.90 15.09 29.25
N VAL A 326 -6.13 15.83 28.46
CA VAL A 326 -6.61 16.83 27.50
C VAL A 326 -6.38 16.31 26.10
N ILE A 327 -7.41 16.31 25.27
CA ILE A 327 -7.38 15.82 23.89
C ILE A 327 -7.74 16.97 22.97
N VAL A 328 -6.82 17.36 22.09
CA VAL A 328 -7.08 18.27 20.98
C VAL A 328 -7.24 17.41 19.72
N LYS A 329 -8.43 17.46 19.11
CA LYS A 329 -8.78 16.71 17.92
C LYS A 329 -9.11 17.66 16.79
N GLY A 330 -8.71 17.32 15.56
CA GLY A 330 -9.03 18.16 14.41
C GLY A 330 -8.23 17.84 13.16
N ASP A 331 -8.25 18.80 12.24
CA ASP A 331 -7.44 18.81 11.03
C ASP A 331 -6.79 20.19 10.81
N GLY A 332 -5.59 20.19 10.23
CA GLY A 332 -4.79 21.38 10.01
C GLY A 332 -3.30 21.16 10.26
N ASN A 333 -2.63 22.17 10.85
CA ASN A 333 -1.20 22.11 11.10
C ASN A 333 -0.82 21.47 12.46
N MET A 334 -1.54 20.43 12.90
CA MET A 334 -1.40 19.78 14.22
C MET A 334 0.04 19.46 14.63
N LYS A 335 0.93 19.20 13.68
CA LYS A 335 2.35 18.92 13.94
C LYS A 335 3.13 20.18 14.35
N LEU A 336 2.66 21.35 13.92
CA LEU A 336 3.33 22.64 14.08
C LEU A 336 2.73 23.48 15.22
N MET A 337 1.54 23.11 15.72
CA MET A 337 0.85 23.83 16.79
C MET A 337 1.50 23.55 18.15
N GLY A 338 1.46 24.55 19.05
CA GLY A 338 1.82 24.45 20.46
C GLY A 338 0.74 23.76 21.30
N ASP A 339 0.97 23.70 22.59
CA ASP A 339 0.16 22.97 23.54
C ASP A 339 -1.04 23.81 24.03
N PRO A 340 -2.13 23.19 24.52
CA PRO A 340 -3.23 23.89 25.16
C PRO A 340 -2.78 24.57 26.46
N VAL A 341 -3.42 25.67 26.82
CA VAL A 341 -3.20 26.33 28.08
C VAL A 341 -3.98 25.58 29.16
N VAL A 342 -3.26 25.03 30.14
CA VAL A 342 -3.82 24.34 31.30
C VAL A 342 -3.38 25.07 32.56
N GLU A 343 -4.33 25.72 33.23
CA GLU A 343 -4.10 26.40 34.48
C GLU A 343 -4.34 25.43 35.65
N ILE A 344 -3.30 25.12 36.40
CA ILE A 344 -3.40 24.22 37.56
C ILE A 344 -3.14 25.04 38.83
N PRO A 345 -4.07 24.97 39.81
CA PRO A 345 -3.90 25.69 41.08
C PRO A 345 -2.61 25.30 41.81
N SER A 346 -2.04 26.24 42.55
CA SER A 346 -0.74 26.09 43.29
C SER A 346 -0.77 24.99 44.37
N GLU A 347 -1.94 24.57 44.78
CA GLU A 347 -2.19 23.51 45.75
C GLU A 347 -1.90 22.12 45.24
N PHE A 348 -1.65 22.01 43.93
CA PHE A 348 -1.31 20.76 43.24
C PHE A 348 0.13 20.77 42.75
N ASP A 349 0.80 19.65 42.89
CA ASP A 349 2.04 19.37 42.17
C ASP A 349 1.66 18.79 40.80
N VAL A 350 2.28 19.35 39.74
CA VAL A 350 2.05 18.89 38.37
C VAL A 350 3.38 18.55 37.69
N TYR A 351 3.41 17.46 36.98
CA TYR A 351 4.53 17.07 36.12
C TYR A 351 4.26 17.47 34.68
N ASP A 352 5.33 17.60 33.91
CA ASP A 352 5.22 17.86 32.47
C ASP A 352 4.35 16.80 31.79
N PRO A 353 3.46 17.19 30.85
CA PRO A 353 2.53 16.27 30.25
C PRO A 353 3.21 15.23 29.36
N ILE A 354 2.71 13.99 29.40
CA ILE A 354 3.03 12.98 28.40
C ILE A 354 2.22 13.28 27.16
N ILE A 355 2.90 13.57 26.03
CA ILE A 355 2.26 13.94 24.78
C ILE A 355 2.22 12.72 23.84
N THR A 356 1.00 12.30 23.47
CA THR A 356 0.79 11.21 22.51
C THR A 356 0.16 11.75 21.23
N ASN A 357 0.84 11.54 20.10
CA ASN A 357 0.40 11.98 18.77
C ASN A 357 -0.32 10.84 18.03
N LYS A 358 -1.63 10.99 17.80
CA LYS A 358 -2.48 10.04 17.04
C LYS A 358 -3.11 10.73 15.84
N TYR A 359 -2.29 11.27 14.95
CA TYR A 359 -2.76 11.92 13.73
C TYR A 359 -2.06 11.34 12.50
N LYS A 360 -2.72 11.47 11.35
CA LYS A 360 -2.20 11.06 10.04
C LYS A 360 -2.20 12.26 9.10
N LEU A 361 -1.27 12.25 8.15
CA LEU A 361 -1.24 13.24 7.08
C LEU A 361 -2.37 12.96 6.08
N THR A 362 -3.16 13.97 5.80
CA THR A 362 -4.29 13.94 4.84
C THR A 362 -4.21 15.13 3.90
N GLY A 363 -5.06 15.18 2.87
CA GLY A 363 -5.12 16.35 1.97
C GLY A 363 -5.53 17.67 2.63
N LYS A 364 -6.01 17.63 3.89
CA LYS A 364 -6.38 18.81 4.69
C LYS A 364 -5.36 19.14 5.79
N GLY A 365 -4.17 18.56 5.71
CA GLY A 365 -3.16 18.65 6.77
C GLY A 365 -3.09 17.40 7.63
N PHE A 366 -2.58 17.53 8.83
CA PHE A 366 -2.59 16.46 9.82
C PHE A 366 -3.97 16.37 10.46
N ALA A 367 -4.60 15.20 10.38
CA ALA A 367 -5.92 14.95 10.95
C ALA A 367 -5.87 13.83 11.98
N GLY A 368 -6.49 14.04 13.14
CA GLY A 368 -6.51 13.08 14.24
C GLY A 368 -6.56 13.74 15.61
N GLU A 369 -5.76 13.21 16.55
CA GLU A 369 -5.77 13.62 17.95
C GLU A 369 -4.34 13.84 18.46
N LYS A 370 -4.16 14.87 19.28
CA LYS A 370 -2.97 15.10 20.11
C LYS A 370 -3.42 15.06 21.57
N ILE A 371 -2.86 14.13 22.33
CA ILE A 371 -3.31 13.79 23.69
C ILE A 371 -2.23 14.26 24.65
N TYR A 372 -2.63 15.00 25.67
CA TYR A 372 -1.80 15.51 26.75
C TYR A 372 -2.27 14.88 28.06
N GLU A 373 -1.41 14.14 28.73
CA GLU A 373 -1.70 13.48 30.01
C GLU A 373 -0.84 14.12 31.10
N TYR A 374 -1.48 14.91 31.97
CA TYR A 374 -0.87 15.56 33.12
C TYR A 374 -1.09 14.70 34.35
N VAL A 375 -0.02 14.33 35.03
CA VAL A 375 -0.06 13.69 36.36
C VAL A 375 -0.05 14.78 37.42
N ILE A 376 -1.07 14.80 38.27
CA ILE A 376 -1.34 15.85 39.22
C ILE A 376 -1.51 15.25 40.60
N THR A 377 -0.87 15.85 41.62
CA THR A 377 -0.90 15.37 43.00
C THR A 377 -1.36 16.49 43.93
N PRO A 378 -2.48 16.37 44.64
CA PRO A 378 -2.94 17.36 45.63
C PRO A 378 -2.07 17.33 46.89
N ARG A 379 -1.60 18.50 47.34
CA ARG A 379 -0.80 18.65 48.56
C ARG A 379 -1.62 18.69 49.82
N THR A 380 -2.78 19.34 49.76
CA THR A 380 -3.63 19.65 50.92
C THR A 380 -5.03 19.10 50.73
N ALA A 381 -5.73 18.85 51.87
CA ALA A 381 -7.14 18.49 51.84
C ALA A 381 -8.01 19.73 51.61
N GLY A 382 -9.08 19.58 50.83
CA GLY A 382 -10.00 20.67 50.48
C GLY A 382 -10.77 20.36 49.20
N SER A 383 -11.67 21.24 48.82
CA SER A 383 -12.35 21.19 47.51
C SER A 383 -11.72 22.25 46.61
N PHE A 384 -11.20 21.81 45.46
CA PHE A 384 -10.46 22.66 44.54
C PHE A 384 -11.11 22.63 43.17
N THR A 385 -11.17 23.80 42.52
CA THR A 385 -11.62 23.89 41.15
C THR A 385 -10.44 23.83 40.19
N LEU A 386 -10.43 22.84 39.30
CA LEU A 386 -9.48 22.73 38.21
C LEU A 386 -10.11 23.41 36.96
N PRO A 387 -9.58 24.58 36.50
CA PRO A 387 -10.15 25.33 35.42
C PRO A 387 -10.15 24.53 34.12
N ALA A 388 -11.05 24.87 33.22
CA ALA A 388 -11.11 24.28 31.89
C ALA A 388 -9.84 24.55 31.10
N ALA A 389 -9.25 23.49 30.49
CA ALA A 389 -8.14 23.64 29.57
C ALA A 389 -8.59 24.45 28.33
N LYS A 390 -7.79 25.46 27.94
CA LYS A 390 -8.10 26.38 26.83
C LYS A 390 -7.20 26.09 25.63
N PHE A 391 -7.79 26.14 24.44
CA PHE A 391 -7.04 26.03 23.19
C PHE A 391 -7.47 27.15 22.24
N VAL A 392 -6.52 28.02 21.90
CA VAL A 392 -6.73 29.16 21.03
C VAL A 392 -6.11 28.86 19.66
N TYR A 393 -6.90 28.90 18.63
CA TYR A 393 -6.47 28.59 17.26
C TYR A 393 -7.12 29.53 16.24
N PHE A 394 -6.61 29.52 15.02
CA PHE A 394 -7.22 30.22 13.89
C PHE A 394 -8.08 29.25 13.07
N ASP A 395 -9.37 29.53 12.98
CA ASP A 395 -10.32 28.74 12.21
C ASP A 395 -10.37 29.26 10.77
N THR A 396 -9.89 28.46 9.84
CA THR A 396 -9.82 28.81 8.41
C THR A 396 -11.19 28.88 7.73
N ALA A 397 -12.24 28.28 8.30
CA ALA A 397 -13.59 28.36 7.77
C ALA A 397 -14.26 29.71 8.05
N THR A 398 -13.99 30.27 9.24
CA THR A 398 -14.56 31.56 9.66
C THR A 398 -13.62 32.74 9.48
N GLY A 399 -12.33 32.46 9.19
CA GLY A 399 -11.28 33.48 9.06
C GLY A 399 -11.03 34.25 10.35
N SER A 400 -11.21 33.62 11.51
CA SER A 400 -11.10 34.27 12.82
C SER A 400 -10.46 33.37 13.85
N TYR A 401 -9.88 34.01 14.89
CA TYR A 401 -9.39 33.28 16.06
C TYR A 401 -10.57 32.74 16.89
N LYS A 402 -10.44 31.51 17.34
CA LYS A 402 -11.39 30.85 18.22
C LYS A 402 -10.68 30.34 19.47
N THR A 403 -11.33 30.58 20.62
CA THR A 403 -10.97 29.95 21.89
C THR A 403 -11.99 28.86 22.16
N ILE A 404 -11.51 27.64 22.34
CA ILE A 404 -12.31 26.51 22.75
C ILE A 404 -11.83 26.02 24.10
N GLU A 405 -12.77 25.57 24.94
CA GLU A 405 -12.51 25.18 26.31
C GLU A 405 -12.95 23.73 26.54
N GLY A 406 -12.16 23.03 27.35
CA GLY A 406 -12.51 21.70 27.85
C GLY A 406 -13.61 21.78 28.93
N LYS A 407 -13.63 20.80 29.80
CA LYS A 407 -14.54 20.76 30.94
C LYS A 407 -13.79 21.22 32.20
N GLU A 408 -14.43 22.01 33.05
CA GLU A 408 -14.00 22.34 34.41
C GLU A 408 -14.32 21.17 35.35
N TYR A 409 -13.45 20.94 36.35
CA TYR A 409 -13.62 19.86 37.32
C TYR A 409 -13.46 20.39 38.75
N THR A 410 -14.33 19.92 39.65
CA THR A 410 -14.16 20.06 41.07
C THR A 410 -13.51 18.79 41.61
N ILE A 411 -12.41 18.95 42.32
CA ILE A 411 -11.62 17.87 42.90
C ILE A 411 -11.72 17.97 44.43
N ASP A 412 -12.37 16.95 45.02
CA ASP A 412 -12.55 16.85 46.48
C ASP A 412 -11.46 15.98 47.07
N VAL A 413 -10.60 16.60 47.87
CA VAL A 413 -9.43 15.98 48.50
C VAL A 413 -9.69 15.74 49.97
N ALA A 414 -9.89 14.50 50.36
CA ALA A 414 -9.98 14.12 51.80
C ALA A 414 -8.61 14.12 52.46
N LYS A 415 -8.58 14.29 53.77
CA LYS A 415 -7.34 14.13 54.53
C LYS A 415 -6.78 12.73 54.34
N GLY A 416 -5.59 12.62 53.83
CA GLY A 416 -4.85 11.36 53.81
C GLY A 416 -4.65 10.84 55.20
N ALA A 417 -4.64 9.52 55.40
CA ALA A 417 -4.32 8.94 56.71
C ALA A 417 -2.93 9.44 57.11
N SER A 418 -2.87 10.34 58.10
CA SER A 418 -1.61 10.65 58.79
C SER A 418 -1.04 9.32 59.24
N GLN A 419 0.10 8.91 58.73
CA GLN A 419 0.89 7.89 59.43
C GLN A 419 1.15 8.47 60.83
N ALA A 420 0.44 7.95 61.78
CA ALA A 420 0.67 8.26 63.19
C ALA A 420 2.15 7.90 63.47
N SER A 421 3.00 8.91 63.53
CA SER A 421 4.34 8.76 64.07
C SER A 421 4.18 8.41 65.56
N PRO A 422 4.86 7.38 66.06
CA PRO A 422 4.86 7.11 67.47
C PRO A 422 5.61 8.27 68.17
N THR A 423 4.86 8.92 69.10
CA THR A 423 5.29 9.86 70.14
C THR A 423 6.78 10.14 70.23
N GLY A 424 7.18 11.32 69.80
CA GLY A 424 8.45 11.94 70.13
C GLY A 424 8.30 13.46 69.97
N ASN A 425 8.54 14.21 71.04
CA ASN A 425 8.35 15.63 71.22
C ASN A 425 8.61 16.50 69.99
N VAL A 426 7.55 17.13 69.50
CA VAL A 426 7.65 18.11 68.41
C VAL A 426 7.89 19.51 69.03
N TYR A 427 9.06 20.04 68.80
CA TYR A 427 9.27 21.49 68.85
C TYR A 427 8.72 22.10 67.55
N VAL A 428 7.67 22.90 67.72
CA VAL A 428 7.15 23.71 66.60
C VAL A 428 8.11 24.88 66.39
N VAL A 429 8.92 24.84 65.35
CA VAL A 429 9.59 26.01 64.81
C VAL A 429 8.83 26.46 63.58
N LYS A 430 8.15 27.61 63.68
CA LYS A 430 7.72 28.39 62.55
C LYS A 430 8.98 28.90 61.86
N GLU A 431 9.16 28.57 60.62
CA GLU A 431 9.70 29.42 59.57
C GLU A 431 10.01 28.62 58.29
N ASP A 432 9.81 29.30 57.21
CA ASP A 432 10.00 28.93 55.82
C ASP A 432 11.22 28.05 55.49
N GLY A 433 10.99 27.05 54.68
CA GLY A 433 12.03 26.53 53.82
C GLY A 433 12.65 25.20 54.21
N LYS A 434 12.45 24.24 53.35
CA LYS A 434 13.28 23.03 53.15
C LYS A 434 13.14 21.92 54.18
N LEU A 435 12.09 21.14 54.05
CA LEU A 435 12.09 19.72 54.45
C LEU A 435 12.91 18.88 53.43
N LEU A 436 14.22 19.03 53.52
CA LEU A 436 15.19 18.22 52.75
C LEU A 436 15.92 17.24 53.68
N ALA A 437 15.21 16.56 54.58
CA ALA A 437 15.94 15.72 55.55
C ALA A 437 15.22 14.45 56.02
N ASN A 438 14.19 13.94 55.33
CA ASN A 438 13.56 12.69 55.82
C ASN A 438 13.27 11.63 54.74
N ASP A 439 13.96 11.67 53.62
CA ASP A 439 13.68 10.70 52.55
C ASP A 439 14.82 9.69 52.29
N ILE A 440 15.72 9.50 53.25
CA ILE A 440 16.67 8.38 53.20
C ILE A 440 16.29 7.41 54.32
N ARG A 441 15.32 6.55 54.06
CA ARG A 441 15.10 5.36 54.91
C ARG A 441 16.28 4.41 54.73
N TYR A 442 16.85 4.04 55.89
CA TYR A 442 17.87 3.01 56.00
C TYR A 442 17.56 1.78 55.18
N ILE A 443 18.52 1.30 54.43
CA ILE A 443 18.53 -0.06 53.90
C ILE A 443 18.29 -1.01 55.05
N LYS A 444 17.18 -1.74 55.07
CA LYS A 444 16.94 -2.81 56.05
C LYS A 444 18.03 -3.85 55.92
N LEU A 445 18.93 -3.89 56.90
CA LEU A 445 19.88 -5.00 57.10
C LEU A 445 19.13 -6.20 57.71
N GLY A 446 18.09 -6.68 57.07
CA GLY A 446 17.46 -7.96 57.41
C GLY A 446 17.96 -8.97 56.41
N THR A 447 18.51 -10.07 56.90
CA THR A 447 18.80 -11.27 56.11
C THR A 447 17.56 -11.61 55.27
N ALA A 448 17.67 -11.42 53.97
CA ALA A 448 16.67 -11.89 53.02
C ALA A 448 16.64 -13.42 53.18
N GLY A 449 15.48 -13.94 53.61
CA GLY A 449 15.27 -15.37 53.58
C GLY A 449 15.48 -15.88 52.16
N ASN A 450 16.25 -16.95 52.02
CA ASN A 450 16.39 -17.69 50.79
C ASN A 450 15.02 -18.24 50.39
N ASP A 451 14.30 -17.52 49.55
CA ASP A 451 13.24 -18.09 48.76
C ASP A 451 13.92 -18.74 47.53
N ASP A 452 14.12 -20.04 47.60
CA ASP A 452 14.81 -20.87 46.60
C ASP A 452 14.03 -20.99 45.26
N ASP A 453 12.99 -20.21 45.04
CA ASP A 453 12.16 -20.25 43.82
C ASP A 453 12.29 -18.99 42.92
N LYS A 454 13.45 -18.31 42.97
CA LYS A 454 13.65 -17.15 42.07
C LYS A 454 14.12 -17.60 40.70
N PHE A 455 13.18 -17.69 39.75
CA PHE A 455 13.49 -17.87 38.32
C PHE A 455 14.43 -16.76 37.81
N PHE A 456 14.33 -15.54 38.37
CA PHE A 456 15.17 -14.40 38.03
C PHE A 456 16.62 -14.60 38.50
N ALA A 457 17.58 -14.46 37.58
CA ALA A 457 19.02 -14.68 37.76
C ALA A 457 19.43 -16.14 38.00
N SER A 458 18.54 -17.12 37.82
CA SER A 458 18.90 -18.55 37.82
C SER A 458 19.74 -18.94 36.58
N SER A 459 20.44 -20.05 36.65
CA SER A 459 21.19 -20.59 35.50
C SER A 459 20.27 -20.84 34.29
N LEU A 460 19.00 -21.23 34.51
CA LEU A 460 18.00 -21.43 33.50
C LEU A 460 17.56 -20.09 32.83
N TYR A 461 17.51 -19.02 33.61
CA TYR A 461 17.20 -17.66 33.11
C TYR A 461 18.27 -17.20 32.10
N TRP A 462 19.55 -17.32 32.46
CA TRP A 462 20.65 -16.95 31.58
C TRP A 462 20.76 -17.86 30.35
N LEU A 463 20.46 -19.14 30.50
CA LEU A 463 20.45 -20.09 29.40
C LEU A 463 19.39 -19.71 28.36
N LEU A 464 18.20 -19.28 28.77
CA LEU A 464 17.15 -18.82 27.84
C LEU A 464 17.59 -17.58 27.03
N TYR A 465 18.30 -16.65 27.65
CA TYR A 465 18.86 -15.49 26.93
C TYR A 465 19.93 -15.90 25.92
N ILE A 466 20.82 -16.82 26.28
CA ILE A 466 21.86 -17.31 25.37
C ILE A 466 21.21 -18.03 24.17
N VAL A 467 20.20 -18.88 24.42
CA VAL A 467 19.48 -19.59 23.36
C VAL A 467 18.76 -18.63 22.43
N SER A 468 18.08 -17.61 22.97
CA SER A 468 17.38 -16.61 22.14
C SER A 468 18.35 -15.79 21.30
N LEU A 469 19.51 -15.40 21.86
CA LEU A 469 20.57 -14.70 21.14
C LEU A 469 21.16 -15.55 20.01
N LEU A 470 21.36 -16.84 20.26
CA LEU A 470 21.89 -17.79 19.28
C LEU A 470 20.90 -18.03 18.14
N LEU A 471 19.60 -18.16 18.45
CA LEU A 471 18.53 -18.23 17.45
C LEU A 471 18.45 -16.97 16.60
N PHE A 472 18.58 -15.80 17.22
CA PHE A 472 18.63 -14.53 16.51
C PHE A 472 19.84 -14.44 15.57
N ALA A 473 21.03 -14.83 16.04
CA ALA A 473 22.25 -14.85 15.22
C ALA A 473 22.10 -15.79 14.00
N VAL A 474 21.52 -16.98 14.19
CA VAL A 474 21.23 -17.94 13.11
C VAL A 474 20.21 -17.34 12.12
N ALA A 475 19.14 -16.70 12.62
CA ALA A 475 18.15 -16.06 11.77
C ALA A 475 18.76 -14.93 10.92
N VAL A 476 19.59 -14.08 11.53
CA VAL A 476 20.32 -13.00 10.81
C VAL A 476 21.29 -13.57 9.78
N PHE A 477 21.99 -14.66 10.10
CA PHE A 477 22.91 -15.32 9.17
C PHE A 477 22.15 -15.89 7.96
N VAL A 478 21.04 -16.60 8.20
CA VAL A 478 20.18 -17.16 7.13
C VAL A 478 19.56 -16.04 6.30
N TYR A 479 19.11 -14.97 6.94
CA TYR A 479 18.53 -13.82 6.26
C TYR A 479 19.56 -13.10 5.37
N ARG A 480 20.77 -12.82 5.89
CA ARG A 480 21.86 -12.22 5.11
C ARG A 480 22.30 -13.12 3.95
N LYS A 481 22.36 -14.44 4.17
CA LYS A 481 22.67 -15.41 3.11
C LYS A 481 21.60 -15.38 2.02
N ARG A 482 20.31 -15.33 2.38
CA ARG A 482 19.20 -15.23 1.40
C ARG A 482 19.22 -13.90 0.62
N ILE A 483 19.52 -12.77 1.27
CA ILE A 483 19.67 -11.48 0.59
C ILE A 483 20.82 -11.56 -0.42
N LYS A 484 22.01 -12.01 0.01
CA LYS A 484 23.18 -12.13 -0.86
C LYS A 484 22.97 -13.10 -2.03
N ASP A 485 22.20 -14.17 -1.82
CA ASP A 485 21.81 -15.10 -2.88
C ASP A 485 20.78 -14.47 -3.84
N ASN A 486 19.93 -13.54 -3.38
CA ASN A 486 18.92 -12.85 -4.19
C ASN A 486 19.43 -11.58 -4.90
N GLU A 487 20.49 -10.94 -4.42
CA GLU A 487 21.09 -9.76 -5.08
C GLU A 487 21.66 -10.10 -6.46
N ASN A 488 22.06 -11.33 -6.70
CA ASN A 488 22.50 -11.81 -8.00
C ASN A 488 21.35 -12.49 -8.77
N VAL A 489 20.39 -11.67 -9.24
CA VAL A 489 19.24 -12.13 -10.05
C VAL A 489 19.70 -12.98 -11.26
N THR A 490 20.83 -12.64 -11.86
CA THR A 490 21.44 -13.38 -12.97
C THR A 490 21.87 -14.80 -12.57
N LEU A 491 22.54 -14.98 -11.43
CA LEU A 491 22.95 -16.30 -10.94
C LEU A 491 21.75 -17.15 -10.53
N VAL A 492 20.70 -16.55 -9.95
CA VAL A 492 19.47 -17.27 -9.57
C VAL A 492 18.72 -17.74 -10.82
N LYS A 493 18.59 -16.90 -11.85
CA LYS A 493 17.99 -17.28 -13.13
C LYS A 493 18.77 -18.40 -13.80
N THR A 494 20.08 -18.28 -13.89
CA THR A 494 20.93 -19.29 -14.50
C THR A 494 20.85 -20.65 -13.77
N LYS A 495 20.79 -20.67 -12.43
CA LYS A 495 20.63 -21.91 -11.64
C LYS A 495 19.25 -22.54 -11.79
N LYS A 496 18.20 -21.74 -12.00
CA LYS A 496 16.83 -22.23 -12.15
C LYS A 496 16.46 -22.58 -13.59
N ALA A 497 17.23 -22.14 -14.58
CA ALA A 497 16.94 -22.32 -16.01
C ALA A 497 16.63 -23.77 -16.37
N ASN A 498 17.49 -24.70 -15.93
CA ASN A 498 17.29 -26.13 -16.20
C ASN A 498 16.00 -26.67 -15.58
N SER A 499 15.70 -26.32 -14.32
CA SER A 499 14.48 -26.77 -13.64
C SER A 499 13.20 -26.28 -14.33
N VAL A 500 13.21 -25.04 -14.83
CA VAL A 500 12.08 -24.47 -15.57
C VAL A 500 11.93 -25.16 -16.93
N ALA A 501 13.03 -25.39 -17.65
CA ALA A 501 13.02 -26.09 -18.94
C ALA A 501 12.51 -27.53 -18.82
N VAL A 502 12.98 -28.28 -17.82
CA VAL A 502 12.52 -29.65 -17.54
C VAL A 502 11.02 -29.67 -17.22
N ARG A 503 10.52 -28.71 -16.45
CA ARG A 503 9.09 -28.60 -16.14
C ARG A 503 8.26 -28.35 -17.40
N ARG A 504 8.71 -27.49 -18.31
CA ARG A 504 8.04 -27.21 -19.61
C ARG A 504 8.09 -28.42 -20.53
N LEU A 505 9.23 -29.10 -20.61
CA LEU A 505 9.35 -30.34 -21.39
C LEU A 505 8.43 -31.46 -20.86
N LYS A 506 8.20 -31.50 -19.53
CA LYS A 506 7.21 -32.44 -18.96
C LYS A 506 5.79 -32.10 -19.41
N ASN A 507 5.45 -30.81 -19.57
CA ASN A 507 4.17 -30.40 -20.15
C ASN A 507 4.11 -30.75 -21.65
N ALA A 508 5.18 -30.51 -22.40
CA ALA A 508 5.27 -30.91 -23.82
C ALA A 508 5.06 -32.43 -23.99
N LYS A 509 5.61 -33.25 -23.07
CA LYS A 509 5.37 -34.71 -23.07
C LYS A 509 3.90 -35.08 -22.91
N LYS A 510 3.15 -34.35 -22.08
CA LYS A 510 1.69 -34.57 -21.98
C LYS A 510 0.96 -34.19 -23.27
N LEU A 511 1.34 -33.05 -23.86
CA LEU A 511 0.75 -32.62 -25.14
C LEU A 511 1.06 -33.59 -26.30
N LEU A 512 2.24 -34.24 -26.25
CA LEU A 512 2.63 -35.33 -27.12
C LEU A 512 1.65 -36.54 -26.97
N SER A 513 1.40 -36.98 -25.70
CA SER A 513 0.48 -38.09 -25.43
C SER A 513 -0.97 -37.77 -25.80
N ASP A 514 -1.38 -36.51 -25.73
CA ASP A 514 -2.71 -36.01 -26.04
C ASP A 514 -2.88 -35.69 -27.53
N ASN A 515 -1.85 -35.93 -28.36
CA ASN A 515 -1.78 -35.67 -29.82
C ASN A 515 -2.12 -34.21 -30.21
N ARG A 516 -1.79 -33.23 -29.31
CA ARG A 516 -2.02 -31.80 -29.54
C ARG A 516 -0.81 -31.15 -30.21
N ILE A 517 -0.76 -31.29 -31.55
CA ILE A 517 0.41 -31.03 -32.39
C ILE A 517 0.94 -29.58 -32.19
N ASN A 518 0.10 -28.60 -32.46
CA ASN A 518 0.51 -27.19 -32.43
C ASN A 518 1.00 -26.75 -31.03
N GLU A 519 0.30 -27.17 -30.01
CA GLU A 519 0.63 -26.83 -28.63
C GLU A 519 1.91 -27.52 -28.13
N PHE A 520 2.16 -28.75 -28.62
CA PHE A 520 3.40 -29.45 -28.31
C PHE A 520 4.62 -28.69 -28.85
N TYR A 521 4.60 -28.28 -30.11
CA TYR A 521 5.71 -27.53 -30.71
C TYR A 521 5.89 -26.18 -30.06
N ASP A 522 4.78 -25.48 -29.73
CA ASP A 522 4.82 -24.21 -29.00
C ASP A 522 5.46 -24.35 -27.61
N GLU A 523 5.08 -25.37 -26.85
CA GLU A 523 5.61 -25.59 -25.50
C GLU A 523 7.08 -26.04 -25.53
N THR A 524 7.46 -26.82 -26.55
CA THR A 524 8.85 -27.24 -26.78
C THR A 524 9.72 -26.04 -27.15
N LEU A 525 9.28 -25.18 -28.06
CA LEU A 525 9.98 -23.94 -28.41
C LEU A 525 10.13 -23.01 -27.19
N LYS A 526 9.06 -22.82 -26.42
CA LYS A 526 9.11 -22.02 -25.18
C LYS A 526 10.08 -22.60 -24.14
N ALA A 527 10.23 -23.93 -24.07
CA ALA A 527 11.17 -24.57 -23.16
C ALA A 527 12.62 -24.29 -23.58
N VAL A 528 12.93 -24.44 -24.88
CA VAL A 528 14.29 -24.24 -25.42
C VAL A 528 14.70 -22.76 -25.38
N TRP A 529 13.86 -21.88 -25.90
CA TRP A 529 14.12 -20.44 -25.91
C TRP A 529 14.23 -19.84 -24.50
N GLY A 530 13.32 -20.25 -23.60
CA GLY A 530 13.33 -19.82 -22.21
C GLY A 530 14.61 -20.29 -21.49
N TYR A 531 15.06 -21.53 -21.75
CA TYR A 531 16.31 -22.06 -21.21
C TYR A 531 17.52 -21.22 -21.69
N MET A 532 17.59 -20.94 -23.00
CA MET A 532 18.68 -20.15 -23.57
C MET A 532 18.67 -18.72 -23.03
N SER A 533 17.52 -18.08 -22.95
CA SER A 533 17.37 -16.73 -22.37
C SER A 533 17.92 -16.66 -20.96
N ASP A 534 17.49 -17.58 -20.09
CA ASP A 534 17.90 -17.60 -18.68
C ASP A 534 19.38 -18.02 -18.50
N LYS A 535 19.89 -18.92 -19.34
CA LYS A 535 21.27 -19.42 -19.27
C LYS A 535 22.28 -18.43 -19.82
N LEU A 536 21.96 -17.77 -20.93
CA LEU A 536 22.82 -16.77 -21.56
C LEU A 536 22.64 -15.37 -20.95
N ASN A 537 21.59 -15.19 -20.13
CA ASN A 537 21.18 -13.89 -19.56
C ASN A 537 20.90 -12.84 -20.65
N ILE A 538 20.29 -13.28 -21.75
CA ILE A 538 19.86 -12.41 -22.84
C ILE A 538 18.32 -12.36 -22.80
N PRO A 539 17.70 -11.16 -22.77
CA PRO A 539 16.25 -11.05 -22.85
C PRO A 539 15.69 -11.78 -24.07
N LEU A 540 14.58 -12.49 -23.90
CA LEU A 540 13.96 -13.27 -24.95
C LEU A 540 13.69 -12.44 -26.23
N SER A 541 13.41 -11.14 -26.07
CA SER A 541 13.20 -10.17 -27.15
C SER A 541 14.45 -9.85 -27.99
N ARG A 542 15.65 -10.19 -27.52
CA ARG A 542 16.92 -9.99 -28.23
C ARG A 542 17.55 -11.31 -28.68
N LEU A 543 16.89 -12.44 -28.45
CA LEU A 543 17.38 -13.74 -28.83
C LEU A 543 16.98 -14.05 -30.29
N SER A 544 17.98 -14.23 -31.17
CA SER A 544 17.83 -14.71 -32.54
C SER A 544 18.74 -15.94 -32.74
N LYS A 545 18.50 -16.72 -33.79
CA LYS A 545 19.36 -17.88 -34.14
C LYS A 545 20.82 -17.48 -34.32
N ASP A 546 21.04 -16.35 -34.97
CA ASP A 546 22.42 -15.84 -35.24
C ASP A 546 23.07 -15.35 -33.96
N ASN A 547 22.32 -14.68 -33.08
CA ASN A 547 22.82 -14.17 -31.82
C ASN A 547 23.14 -15.30 -30.83
N ILE A 548 22.30 -16.36 -30.80
CA ILE A 548 22.58 -17.56 -29.98
C ILE A 548 23.84 -18.28 -30.47
N SER A 549 23.99 -18.50 -31.78
CA SER A 549 25.14 -19.22 -32.30
C SER A 549 26.43 -18.48 -32.01
N SER A 550 26.47 -17.16 -32.20
CA SER A 550 27.63 -16.34 -31.89
C SER A 550 27.97 -16.28 -30.41
N GLU A 551 26.96 -16.19 -29.52
CA GLU A 551 27.17 -16.16 -28.09
C GLU A 551 27.61 -17.52 -27.50
N LEU A 552 27.08 -18.63 -28.03
CA LEU A 552 27.52 -19.98 -27.68
C LEU A 552 28.95 -20.27 -28.14
N ALA A 553 29.31 -19.84 -29.35
CA ALA A 553 30.67 -19.91 -29.87
C ALA A 553 31.63 -19.11 -28.98
N ARG A 554 31.26 -17.89 -28.59
CA ARG A 554 32.04 -17.04 -27.67
C ARG A 554 32.30 -17.71 -26.31
N ARG A 555 31.36 -18.52 -25.84
CA ARG A 555 31.46 -19.27 -24.57
C ARG A 555 32.16 -20.62 -24.72
N GLY A 556 32.68 -20.96 -25.90
CA GLY A 556 33.43 -22.18 -26.14
C GLY A 556 32.57 -23.44 -26.20
N CYS A 557 31.28 -23.35 -26.56
CA CYS A 557 30.45 -24.49 -26.80
C CYS A 557 30.83 -25.20 -28.09
N ASP A 558 30.68 -26.54 -28.10
CA ASP A 558 30.98 -27.38 -29.28
C ASP A 558 30.08 -26.99 -30.46
N GLU A 559 30.67 -26.83 -31.66
CA GLU A 559 29.95 -26.50 -32.89
C GLU A 559 28.86 -27.51 -33.23
N THR A 560 29.08 -28.79 -32.93
CA THR A 560 28.08 -29.86 -33.13
C THR A 560 26.85 -29.65 -32.28
N LEU A 561 27.03 -29.17 -31.06
CA LEU A 561 25.94 -28.90 -30.14
C LEU A 561 25.13 -27.65 -30.51
N VAL A 562 25.80 -26.64 -31.07
CA VAL A 562 25.15 -25.45 -31.64
C VAL A 562 24.35 -25.83 -32.90
N ALA A 563 24.89 -26.70 -33.76
CA ALA A 563 24.18 -27.22 -34.92
C ALA A 563 22.93 -28.06 -34.52
N ASP A 564 23.07 -28.91 -33.49
CA ASP A 564 21.94 -29.69 -32.94
C ASP A 564 20.82 -28.75 -32.44
N LEU A 565 21.17 -27.66 -31.76
CA LEU A 565 20.20 -26.69 -31.28
C LEU A 565 19.48 -25.97 -32.42
N LEU A 566 20.24 -25.50 -33.42
CA LEU A 566 19.65 -24.82 -34.58
C LEU A 566 18.76 -25.78 -35.41
N SER A 567 19.18 -27.04 -35.56
CA SER A 567 18.39 -28.08 -36.22
C SER A 567 17.07 -28.32 -35.48
N LEU A 568 17.12 -28.42 -34.12
CA LEU A 568 15.92 -28.57 -33.30
C LEU A 568 14.96 -27.39 -33.47
N LEU A 569 15.47 -26.15 -33.44
CA LEU A 569 14.66 -24.96 -33.64
C LEU A 569 14.01 -24.94 -35.04
N ASN A 570 14.79 -25.28 -36.07
CA ASN A 570 14.27 -25.38 -37.45
C ASN A 570 13.22 -26.47 -37.62
N GLU A 571 13.43 -27.66 -37.03
CA GLU A 571 12.44 -28.75 -37.08
C GLU A 571 11.14 -28.36 -36.36
N CYS A 572 11.23 -27.71 -35.21
CA CYS A 572 10.04 -27.23 -34.49
C CYS A 572 9.27 -26.18 -35.28
N GLU A 573 9.96 -25.24 -35.92
CA GLU A 573 9.33 -24.20 -36.75
C GLU A 573 8.72 -24.79 -38.02
N PHE A 574 9.45 -25.69 -38.71
CA PHE A 574 8.97 -26.32 -39.94
C PHE A 574 7.73 -27.20 -39.68
N ALA A 575 7.74 -28.02 -38.64
CA ALA A 575 6.65 -28.93 -38.29
C ALA A 575 5.35 -28.18 -37.90
N ARG A 576 5.47 -26.94 -37.49
CA ARG A 576 4.31 -26.07 -37.20
C ARG A 576 3.55 -25.62 -38.46
N TYR A 577 4.25 -25.51 -39.60
CA TYR A 577 3.69 -24.94 -40.85
C TYR A 577 3.51 -25.96 -41.98
N ALA A 578 4.10 -27.16 -41.87
CA ALA A 578 4.03 -28.18 -42.90
C ALA A 578 3.23 -29.42 -42.40
N PRO A 579 2.19 -29.85 -43.09
CA PRO A 579 1.45 -31.09 -42.76
C PRO A 579 2.28 -32.31 -43.20
N GLY A 580 3.06 -32.89 -42.25
CA GLY A 580 3.71 -34.19 -42.40
C GLY A 580 3.12 -35.20 -41.42
N ASP A 581 3.58 -36.47 -41.45
CA ASP A 581 3.13 -37.51 -40.48
C ASP A 581 3.47 -37.08 -39.03
N PRO A 582 2.44 -36.74 -38.23
CA PRO A 582 2.69 -35.97 -37.00
C PRO A 582 3.33 -36.76 -35.86
N GLY A 583 3.06 -38.06 -35.75
CA GLY A 583 3.38 -38.82 -34.56
C GLY A 583 4.87 -39.16 -34.42
N ALA A 584 5.50 -39.65 -35.47
CA ALA A 584 6.94 -40.01 -35.44
C ALA A 584 7.86 -38.81 -35.34
N THR A 585 7.44 -37.67 -35.89
CA THR A 585 8.21 -36.39 -35.89
C THR A 585 8.19 -35.76 -34.49
N MET A 586 7.07 -35.77 -33.78
CA MET A 586 6.93 -35.20 -32.43
C MET A 586 7.78 -35.95 -31.40
N ASP A 587 7.84 -37.30 -31.42
CA ASP A 587 8.68 -38.07 -30.49
C ASP A 587 10.17 -37.83 -30.74
N LYS A 588 10.58 -37.72 -32.01
CA LYS A 588 11.95 -37.36 -32.40
C LYS A 588 12.36 -35.98 -31.86
N VAL A 589 11.50 -34.97 -32.09
CA VAL A 589 11.72 -33.59 -31.63
C VAL A 589 11.79 -33.52 -30.10
N TYR A 590 10.93 -34.23 -29.39
CA TYR A 590 10.95 -34.30 -27.95
C TYR A 590 12.29 -34.86 -27.42
N LYS A 591 12.75 -36.00 -27.95
CA LYS A 591 14.01 -36.63 -27.59
C LYS A 591 15.20 -35.70 -27.89
N MET A 592 15.18 -35.01 -29.04
CA MET A 592 16.20 -34.05 -29.43
C MET A 592 16.21 -32.86 -28.46
N ALA A 593 15.06 -32.29 -28.08
CA ALA A 593 14.98 -31.18 -27.13
C ALA A 593 15.54 -31.56 -25.75
N VAL A 594 15.20 -32.73 -25.24
CA VAL A 594 15.75 -33.25 -23.96
C VAL A 594 17.27 -33.44 -24.05
N SER A 595 17.78 -34.03 -25.15
CA SER A 595 19.21 -34.24 -25.37
C SER A 595 19.99 -32.93 -25.46
N VAL A 596 19.48 -31.97 -26.24
CA VAL A 596 20.13 -30.66 -26.42
C VAL A 596 20.21 -29.90 -25.10
N ILE A 597 19.10 -29.79 -24.35
CA ILE A 597 19.11 -29.08 -23.06
C ILE A 597 20.06 -29.77 -22.06
N SER A 598 20.09 -31.10 -22.02
CA SER A 598 20.97 -31.85 -21.13
C SER A 598 22.45 -31.65 -21.47
N LYS A 599 22.82 -31.72 -22.74
CA LYS A 599 24.18 -31.49 -23.22
C LYS A 599 24.63 -30.04 -23.00
N MET A 600 23.74 -29.06 -23.27
CA MET A 600 23.99 -27.64 -23.04
C MET A 600 24.21 -27.33 -21.56
N GLU A 601 23.46 -27.96 -20.65
CA GLU A 601 23.65 -27.78 -19.21
C GLU A 601 25.06 -28.19 -18.77
N ASN A 602 25.60 -29.26 -19.33
CA ASN A 602 26.94 -29.76 -19.02
C ASN A 602 28.05 -28.93 -19.67
N SER A 603 27.79 -28.39 -20.88
CA SER A 603 28.76 -27.59 -21.64
C SER A 603 28.88 -26.15 -21.10
N ILE A 604 27.79 -25.52 -20.73
CA ILE A 604 27.75 -24.11 -20.26
C ILE A 604 28.03 -24.00 -18.73
N ARG A 605 28.31 -25.11 -18.02
CA ARG A 605 28.57 -25.13 -16.58
C ARG A 605 29.98 -24.65 -16.19
N LYS A 606 30.83 -24.46 -17.15
CA LYS A 606 32.15 -23.85 -17.01
C LYS A 606 32.05 -22.36 -17.40
#